data_d6f654a048fb9fa3e2ca39f7e814bcb2
#
_entry.id   d6f654a048fb9fa3e2ca39f7e814bcb2
#
_cell.length_a   1.000
_cell.length_b   1.000
_cell.length_c   1.000
_cell.angle_alpha   90.00
_cell.angle_beta   90.00
_cell.angle_gamma   90.00
#
_symmetry.space_group_name_H-M   'P 1'
#
loop_
_entity.id
_entity.type
_entity.pdbx_description
1 polymer ?
#
loop_
_entity_poly.entity_id
_entity_poly.type
_entity_poly.pdbx_seq_one_letter_code
_entity_poly.pdbx_strand_id
1 'polypeptide(L)'
;MNKTLGYIFQILNPCVEITVSPPSWPEVISTSQNEGLSFLLYRSAIKKNIDIPFPIKQSLKQEYIYNWGRNIRILEELAALLRAFEDPVIVLKGAALLSSVYEDFGLRMLGDVDILVKPADVPKIDKILSQLGYQSDHKQDAYYVTNYLNSLVYGKNGSPLLLHLHWHLINNALPNYIYAEKINMDKLWKEAIPLKIRESDALCLAPHHQLLHLSEHAMKHSYNTLIHVWDIHQIINHGKEKLDWEMICVEAEEFQLKGPLFYSLWLSKEYFGTSVPQGILEFLRPRHKGVGEKIFSGLLRQGKRREKLCWLFYFSHISTVQKKIKFVFRTLFPPRDVLSHMEDIENGEKSFLIWKVALRRLRKALRLLGKAPQEYDD
;
A
#
# COMPACT_ATOMS: atom_id res chain seq x y z
N MET A 1 5.85 18.87 -12.62
CA MET A 1 6.42 18.26 -11.39
C MET A 1 6.84 19.39 -10.45
N ASN A 2 6.58 19.29 -9.15
CA ASN A 2 7.05 20.27 -8.16
C ASN A 2 8.58 20.28 -8.14
N LYS A 3 9.21 21.47 -8.03
CA LYS A 3 10.66 21.65 -8.03
C LYS A 3 11.35 20.82 -6.92
N THR A 4 10.75 20.76 -5.73
CA THR A 4 11.24 20.00 -4.58
C THR A 4 11.24 18.49 -4.81
N LEU A 5 10.17 17.95 -5.38
CA LEU A 5 10.13 16.53 -5.78
C LEU A 5 11.16 16.23 -6.86
N GLY A 6 11.34 17.13 -7.85
CA GLY A 6 12.37 16.97 -8.88
C GLY A 6 13.78 16.89 -8.28
N TYR A 7 14.09 17.71 -7.29
CA TYR A 7 15.35 17.66 -6.56
C TYR A 7 15.52 16.35 -5.77
N ILE A 8 14.49 15.92 -5.04
CA ILE A 8 14.48 14.63 -4.31
C ILE A 8 14.76 13.46 -5.26
N PHE A 9 14.11 13.43 -6.43
CA PHE A 9 14.30 12.33 -7.39
C PHE A 9 15.69 12.30 -7.99
N GLN A 10 16.31 13.45 -8.22
CA GLN A 10 17.72 13.50 -8.67
C GLN A 10 18.67 12.98 -7.58
N ILE A 11 18.38 13.23 -6.31
CA ILE A 11 19.15 12.64 -5.21
C ILE A 11 18.98 11.13 -5.14
N LEU A 12 17.75 10.63 -5.26
CA LEU A 12 17.44 9.21 -5.17
C LEU A 12 17.96 8.38 -6.36
N ASN A 13 18.03 8.96 -7.55
CA ASN A 13 18.52 8.26 -8.73
C ASN A 13 20.06 8.30 -8.80
N PRO A 14 20.76 7.15 -8.68
CA PRO A 14 22.23 7.13 -8.64
C PRO A 14 22.89 7.58 -9.96
N CYS A 15 22.19 7.44 -11.09
CA CYS A 15 22.72 7.73 -12.42
C CYS A 15 22.44 9.17 -12.91
N VAL A 16 21.74 9.98 -12.12
CA VAL A 16 21.34 11.34 -12.52
C VAL A 16 22.17 12.37 -11.75
N GLU A 17 22.76 13.32 -12.48
CA GLU A 17 23.39 14.51 -11.87
C GLU A 17 22.34 15.47 -11.36
N ILE A 18 22.67 16.22 -10.31
CA ILE A 18 21.78 17.21 -9.74
C ILE A 18 21.90 18.50 -10.52
N THR A 19 20.93 18.75 -11.38
CA THR A 19 20.87 19.93 -12.24
C THR A 19 19.90 21.01 -11.73
N VAL A 20 19.03 20.64 -10.78
CA VAL A 20 18.05 21.56 -10.18
C VAL A 20 18.70 22.26 -8.99
N SER A 21 18.61 23.58 -8.93
CA SER A 21 19.04 24.34 -7.74
C SER A 21 18.29 23.86 -6.50
N PRO A 22 18.99 23.63 -5.38
CA PRO A 22 18.38 23.12 -4.17
C PRO A 22 17.25 24.05 -3.69
N PRO A 23 16.06 23.52 -3.41
CA PRO A 23 15.05 24.26 -2.67
C PRO A 23 15.49 24.41 -1.20
N SER A 24 14.68 25.07 -0.37
CA SER A 24 15.00 25.15 1.05
C SER A 24 15.01 23.74 1.67
N TRP A 25 15.98 23.45 2.53
CA TRP A 25 16.08 22.16 3.20
C TRP A 25 14.83 21.81 4.04
N PRO A 26 14.20 22.75 4.77
CA PRO A 26 12.93 22.45 5.45
C PRO A 26 11.84 21.93 4.51
N GLU A 27 11.72 22.49 3.31
CA GLU A 27 10.76 22.04 2.29
C GLU A 27 11.13 20.66 1.74
N VAL A 28 12.42 20.38 1.51
CA VAL A 28 12.90 19.07 1.07
C VAL A 28 12.57 17.99 2.09
N ILE A 29 12.81 18.27 3.38
CA ILE A 29 12.53 17.33 4.48
C ILE A 29 11.04 17.09 4.60
N SER A 30 10.24 18.14 4.76
CA SER A 30 8.79 18.03 4.88
C SER A 30 8.19 17.24 3.70
N THR A 31 8.62 17.54 2.47
CA THR A 31 8.16 16.81 1.29
C THR A 31 8.59 15.36 1.34
N SER A 32 9.85 15.06 1.67
CA SER A 32 10.33 13.67 1.74
C SER A 32 9.66 12.85 2.83
N GLN A 33 9.36 13.45 3.99
CA GLN A 33 8.61 12.81 5.08
C GLN A 33 7.17 12.49 4.66
N ASN A 34 6.47 13.47 4.07
CA ASN A 34 5.10 13.27 3.58
C ASN A 34 5.01 12.19 2.49
N GLU A 35 6.07 11.99 1.72
CA GLU A 35 6.15 10.97 0.67
C GLU A 35 6.71 9.63 1.15
N GLY A 36 7.12 9.53 2.42
CA GLY A 36 7.74 8.33 3.00
C GLY A 36 9.16 8.07 2.50
N LEU A 37 9.84 9.08 1.94
CA LEU A 37 11.14 8.96 1.27
C LEU A 37 12.32 9.51 2.10
N SER A 38 12.11 10.00 3.33
CA SER A 38 13.14 10.71 4.13
C SER A 38 14.37 9.87 4.41
N PHE A 39 14.21 8.58 4.70
CA PHE A 39 15.33 7.68 4.98
C PHE A 39 16.15 7.36 3.73
N LEU A 40 15.46 7.19 2.60
CA LEU A 40 16.08 7.02 1.29
C LEU A 40 16.82 8.28 0.87
N LEU A 41 16.19 9.45 1.07
CA LEU A 41 16.81 10.75 0.82
C LEU A 41 18.11 10.90 1.61
N TYR A 42 18.09 10.65 2.94
CA TYR A 42 19.27 10.73 3.79
C TYR A 42 20.40 9.84 3.27
N ARG A 43 20.13 8.55 3.06
CA ARG A 43 21.15 7.60 2.60
C ARG A 43 21.71 7.95 1.23
N SER A 44 20.85 8.33 0.28
CA SER A 44 21.28 8.72 -1.07
C SER A 44 22.05 10.04 -1.07
N ALA A 45 21.65 11.01 -0.26
CA ALA A 45 22.37 12.28 -0.13
C ALA A 45 23.76 12.08 0.46
N ILE A 46 23.91 11.20 1.48
CA ILE A 46 25.23 10.85 2.02
C ILE A 46 26.10 10.16 0.95
N LYS A 47 25.54 9.19 0.22
CA LYS A 47 26.25 8.46 -0.83
C LYS A 47 26.72 9.37 -1.98
N LYS A 48 25.95 10.41 -2.30
CA LYS A 48 26.28 11.43 -3.33
C LYS A 48 27.08 12.62 -2.80
N ASN A 49 27.47 12.63 -1.52
CA ASN A 49 28.17 13.76 -0.87
C ASN A 49 27.44 15.10 -1.01
N ILE A 50 26.09 15.08 -0.91
CA ILE A 50 25.30 16.32 -0.94
C ILE A 50 25.60 17.14 0.31
N ASP A 51 25.83 18.43 0.11
CA ASP A 51 26.01 19.37 1.21
C ASP A 51 24.68 19.64 1.91
N ILE A 52 24.52 19.03 3.10
CA ILE A 52 23.35 19.17 3.97
C ILE A 52 23.80 20.00 5.19
N PRO A 53 23.10 21.07 5.57
CA PRO A 53 23.41 21.81 6.78
C PRO A 53 23.51 20.91 8.01
N PHE A 54 24.55 21.11 8.82
CA PHE A 54 24.90 20.19 9.90
C PHE A 54 23.75 19.83 10.85
N PRO A 55 22.90 20.78 11.34
CA PRO A 55 21.79 20.45 12.22
C PRO A 55 20.78 19.51 11.55
N ILE A 56 20.49 19.74 10.27
CA ILE A 56 19.57 18.95 9.47
C ILE A 56 20.13 17.55 9.23
N LYS A 57 21.40 17.45 8.88
CA LYS A 57 22.09 16.17 8.68
C LYS A 57 22.04 15.31 9.95
N GLN A 58 22.22 15.93 11.10
CA GLN A 58 22.12 15.25 12.41
C GLN A 58 20.70 14.74 12.69
N SER A 59 19.66 15.55 12.46
CA SER A 59 18.27 15.15 12.62
C SER A 59 17.91 13.94 11.73
N LEU A 60 18.22 14.02 10.44
CA LEU A 60 17.98 12.93 9.49
C LEU A 60 18.72 11.64 9.88
N LYS A 61 19.95 11.77 10.39
CA LYS A 61 20.74 10.63 10.91
C LYS A 61 20.05 9.98 12.10
N GLN A 62 19.58 10.77 13.06
CA GLN A 62 18.90 10.28 14.24
C GLN A 62 17.57 9.56 13.87
N GLU A 63 16.77 10.17 13.00
CA GLU A 63 15.53 9.56 12.51
C GLU A 63 15.81 8.23 11.80
N TYR A 64 16.83 8.17 10.95
CA TYR A 64 17.24 6.96 10.25
C TYR A 64 17.68 5.85 11.22
N ILE A 65 18.52 6.16 12.21
CA ILE A 65 18.99 5.19 13.22
C ILE A 65 17.81 4.69 14.06
N TYR A 66 16.92 5.59 14.46
CA TYR A 66 15.70 5.22 15.19
C TYR A 66 14.82 4.27 14.38
N ASN A 67 14.56 4.59 13.10
CA ASN A 67 13.78 3.73 12.21
C ASN A 67 14.44 2.36 12.01
N TRP A 68 15.76 2.33 11.82
CA TRP A 68 16.53 1.09 11.71
C TRP A 68 16.34 0.20 12.96
N GLY A 69 16.56 0.75 14.13
CA GLY A 69 16.41 0.01 15.39
C GLY A 69 14.97 -0.43 15.66
N ARG A 70 13.99 0.40 15.32
CA ARG A 70 12.56 0.06 15.40
C ARG A 70 12.20 -1.10 14.47
N ASN A 71 12.64 -1.05 13.22
CA ASN A 71 12.37 -2.10 12.25
C ASN A 71 13.03 -3.44 12.63
N ILE A 72 14.24 -3.41 13.17
CA ILE A 72 14.88 -4.63 13.72
C ILE A 72 14.02 -5.26 14.80
N ARG A 73 13.55 -4.48 15.79
CA ARG A 73 12.69 -5.00 16.85
C ARG A 73 11.39 -5.59 16.32
N ILE A 74 10.76 -4.93 15.34
CA ILE A 74 9.55 -5.43 14.67
C ILE A 74 9.82 -6.77 13.98
N LEU A 75 10.93 -6.89 13.24
CA LEU A 75 11.26 -8.11 12.53
C LEU A 75 11.69 -9.25 13.48
N GLU A 76 12.33 -8.95 14.60
CA GLU A 76 12.64 -9.94 15.64
C GLU A 76 11.36 -10.47 16.31
N GLU A 77 10.42 -9.60 16.60
CA GLU A 77 9.13 -9.96 17.17
C GLU A 77 8.29 -10.76 16.17
N LEU A 78 8.26 -10.35 14.89
CA LEU A 78 7.66 -11.14 13.82
C LEU A 78 8.29 -12.53 13.71
N ALA A 79 9.60 -12.62 13.77
CA ALA A 79 10.32 -13.90 13.73
C ALA A 79 9.92 -14.81 14.91
N ALA A 80 9.70 -14.25 16.10
CA ALA A 80 9.21 -15.00 17.25
C ALA A 80 7.78 -15.53 17.03
N LEU A 81 6.90 -14.72 16.43
CA LEU A 81 5.54 -15.15 16.06
C LEU A 81 5.57 -16.27 15.01
N LEU A 82 6.39 -16.11 13.97
CA LEU A 82 6.53 -17.13 12.91
C LEU A 82 6.99 -18.48 13.46
N ARG A 83 7.86 -18.50 14.48
CA ARG A 83 8.24 -19.75 15.16
C ARG A 83 7.13 -20.37 16.01
N ALA A 84 6.19 -19.56 16.48
CA ALA A 84 5.04 -20.03 17.24
C ALA A 84 3.91 -20.57 16.34
N PHE A 85 3.86 -20.14 15.08
CA PHE A 85 2.91 -20.64 14.09
C PHE A 85 3.42 -21.97 13.51
N GLU A 86 2.55 -22.97 13.50
CA GLU A 86 2.91 -24.29 12.95
C GLU A 86 2.66 -24.38 11.44
N ASP A 87 1.77 -23.52 10.94
CA ASP A 87 1.33 -23.53 9.55
C ASP A 87 2.13 -22.51 8.72
N PRO A 88 2.30 -22.73 7.40
CA PRO A 88 3.01 -21.79 6.55
C PRO A 88 2.36 -20.40 6.52
N VAL A 89 3.19 -19.37 6.56
CA VAL A 89 2.78 -17.96 6.52
C VAL A 89 3.48 -17.26 5.36
N ILE A 90 2.73 -16.51 4.56
CA ILE A 90 3.31 -15.61 3.56
C ILE A 90 3.41 -14.21 4.16
N VAL A 91 4.63 -13.70 4.28
CA VAL A 91 4.87 -12.31 4.69
C VAL A 91 4.70 -11.41 3.48
N LEU A 92 3.97 -10.30 3.65
CA LEU A 92 3.59 -9.41 2.57
C LEU A 92 4.28 -8.04 2.69
N LYS A 93 4.22 -7.27 1.62
CA LYS A 93 4.53 -5.83 1.56
C LYS A 93 5.86 -5.46 2.23
N GLY A 94 5.83 -4.45 3.13
CA GLY A 94 7.01 -3.84 3.72
C GLY A 94 7.96 -4.77 4.43
N ALA A 95 7.46 -5.72 5.23
CA ALA A 95 8.29 -6.67 5.95
C ALA A 95 8.96 -7.67 5.01
N ALA A 96 8.24 -8.16 3.99
CA ALA A 96 8.83 -8.99 2.95
C ALA A 96 9.90 -8.23 2.15
N LEU A 97 9.60 -6.98 1.74
CA LEU A 97 10.55 -6.16 0.97
C LEU A 97 11.83 -5.85 1.75
N LEU A 98 11.72 -5.46 3.03
CA LEU A 98 12.89 -5.21 3.86
C LEU A 98 13.77 -6.45 4.05
N SER A 99 13.18 -7.64 3.99
CA SER A 99 13.91 -8.89 4.18
C SER A 99 14.44 -9.51 2.88
N SER A 100 14.01 -9.01 1.71
CA SER A 100 14.38 -9.64 0.42
C SER A 100 14.85 -8.68 -0.67
N VAL A 101 14.49 -7.39 -0.61
CA VAL A 101 14.70 -6.43 -1.70
C VAL A 101 15.55 -5.23 -1.26
N TYR A 102 15.33 -4.73 -0.04
CA TYR A 102 16.07 -3.59 0.48
C TYR A 102 17.41 -4.03 1.05
N GLU A 103 18.47 -3.26 0.77
CA GLU A 103 19.82 -3.53 1.27
C GLU A 103 19.98 -3.24 2.77
N ASP A 104 19.07 -2.45 3.36
CA ASP A 104 19.22 -1.90 4.70
C ASP A 104 17.85 -1.71 5.36
N PHE A 105 17.72 -2.18 6.59
CA PHE A 105 16.47 -2.12 7.37
C PHE A 105 16.04 -0.69 7.73
N GLY A 106 16.89 0.30 7.64
CA GLY A 106 16.56 1.70 7.92
C GLY A 106 15.92 2.45 6.74
N LEU A 107 15.94 1.88 5.52
CA LEU A 107 15.54 2.61 4.31
C LEU A 107 14.03 2.78 4.14
N ARG A 108 13.23 1.95 4.78
CA ARG A 108 11.77 1.96 4.67
C ARG A 108 11.14 1.80 6.06
N MET A 109 10.21 2.67 6.41
CA MET A 109 9.47 2.52 7.67
C MET A 109 8.45 1.38 7.54
N LEU A 110 8.39 0.53 8.57
CA LEU A 110 7.29 -0.40 8.78
C LEU A 110 6.19 0.29 9.60
N GLY A 111 5.03 0.52 9.03
CA GLY A 111 3.84 0.95 9.77
C GLY A 111 3.22 -0.24 10.50
N ASP A 112 2.73 -1.16 9.74
CA ASP A 112 2.20 -2.46 10.11
C ASP A 112 3.00 -3.58 9.41
N VAL A 113 2.77 -4.80 9.85
CA VAL A 113 3.31 -6.02 9.24
C VAL A 113 2.15 -6.86 8.75
N ASP A 114 2.06 -7.00 7.44
CA ASP A 114 1.02 -7.81 6.80
C ASP A 114 1.51 -9.26 6.65
N ILE A 115 0.71 -10.20 7.11
CA ILE A 115 0.90 -11.64 6.87
C ILE A 115 -0.35 -12.25 6.26
N LEU A 116 -0.16 -13.22 5.39
CA LEU A 116 -1.25 -13.98 4.75
C LEU A 116 -1.22 -15.42 5.25
N VAL A 117 -2.36 -15.90 5.69
CA VAL A 117 -2.57 -17.28 6.17
C VAL A 117 -3.75 -17.91 5.43
N LYS A 118 -3.87 -19.23 5.46
CA LYS A 118 -5.07 -19.88 4.91
C LYS A 118 -6.28 -19.62 5.81
N PRO A 119 -7.49 -19.46 5.26
CA PRO A 119 -8.68 -19.21 6.06
C PRO A 119 -8.91 -20.23 7.18
N ALA A 120 -8.56 -21.51 6.93
CA ALA A 120 -8.70 -22.59 7.90
C ALA A 120 -7.79 -22.44 9.14
N ASP A 121 -6.66 -21.73 8.99
CA ASP A 121 -5.63 -21.57 10.03
C ASP A 121 -5.91 -20.35 10.94
N VAL A 122 -6.81 -19.46 10.52
CA VAL A 122 -7.14 -18.22 11.25
C VAL A 122 -7.51 -18.47 12.71
N PRO A 123 -8.42 -19.42 13.08
CA PRO A 123 -8.80 -19.64 14.47
C PRO A 123 -7.63 -20.13 15.33
N LYS A 124 -6.73 -20.94 14.78
CA LYS A 124 -5.54 -21.44 15.47
C LYS A 124 -4.55 -20.31 15.73
N ILE A 125 -4.29 -19.49 14.74
CA ILE A 125 -3.38 -18.35 14.83
C ILE A 125 -3.92 -17.30 15.80
N ASP A 126 -5.21 -17.00 15.78
CA ASP A 126 -5.87 -16.10 16.74
C ASP A 126 -5.67 -16.56 18.17
N LYS A 127 -5.83 -17.86 18.43
CA LYS A 127 -5.56 -18.45 19.76
C LYS A 127 -4.10 -18.29 20.18
N ILE A 128 -3.13 -18.53 19.29
CA ILE A 128 -1.69 -18.37 19.56
C ILE A 128 -1.38 -16.90 19.86
N LEU A 129 -1.87 -15.97 19.05
CA LEU A 129 -1.68 -14.54 19.25
C LEU A 129 -2.23 -14.08 20.59
N SER A 130 -3.44 -14.53 20.96
CA SER A 130 -4.07 -14.22 22.25
C SER A 130 -3.23 -14.75 23.43
N GLN A 131 -2.69 -15.97 23.34
CA GLN A 131 -1.81 -16.56 24.35
C GLN A 131 -0.48 -15.79 24.50
N LEU A 132 0.01 -15.19 23.42
CA LEU A 132 1.21 -14.34 23.42
C LEU A 132 0.93 -12.89 23.84
N GLY A 133 -0.33 -12.57 24.22
CA GLY A 133 -0.74 -11.27 24.73
C GLY A 133 -1.07 -10.24 23.65
N TYR A 134 -1.23 -10.68 22.40
CA TYR A 134 -1.77 -9.82 21.33
C TYR A 134 -3.28 -9.76 21.44
N GLN A 135 -3.81 -8.58 21.22
CA GLN A 135 -5.25 -8.35 21.20
C GLN A 135 -5.63 -7.82 19.82
N SER A 136 -6.69 -8.38 19.28
CA SER A 136 -7.30 -7.82 18.08
C SER A 136 -8.19 -6.64 18.46
N ASP A 137 -8.23 -5.63 17.61
CA ASP A 137 -9.12 -4.45 17.76
C ASP A 137 -10.60 -4.85 17.51
N HIS A 138 -11.05 -5.94 18.20
CA HIS A 138 -12.33 -6.58 17.91
C HIS A 138 -13.42 -6.23 18.91
N LYS A 139 -14.09 -5.19 18.59
CA LYS A 139 -15.56 -5.10 18.80
C LYS A 139 -16.33 -5.62 17.56
N GLN A 140 -15.64 -6.35 16.65
CA GLN A 140 -16.22 -6.66 15.32
C GLN A 140 -16.95 -8.00 15.36
N ASP A 141 -18.18 -8.00 14.84
CA ASP A 141 -18.95 -9.21 14.60
C ASP A 141 -18.14 -10.17 13.69
N ALA A 142 -18.01 -11.43 14.11
CA ALA A 142 -17.29 -12.46 13.35
C ALA A 142 -17.80 -12.59 11.91
N TYR A 143 -19.09 -12.38 11.68
CA TYR A 143 -19.68 -12.35 10.34
C TYR A 143 -19.13 -11.23 9.47
N TYR A 144 -18.98 -10.03 10.02
CA TYR A 144 -18.43 -8.87 9.29
C TYR A 144 -16.97 -9.11 8.90
N VAL A 145 -16.18 -9.58 9.85
CA VAL A 145 -14.76 -9.89 9.64
C VAL A 145 -14.59 -10.91 8.51
N THR A 146 -15.32 -12.03 8.60
CA THR A 146 -15.19 -13.12 7.63
C THR A 146 -15.68 -12.74 6.23
N ASN A 147 -16.76 -11.96 6.13
CA ASN A 147 -17.41 -11.71 4.84
C ASN A 147 -16.96 -10.40 4.15
N TYR A 148 -16.43 -9.44 4.91
CA TYR A 148 -16.10 -8.12 4.36
C TYR A 148 -14.64 -7.71 4.48
N LEU A 149 -13.95 -8.04 5.58
CA LEU A 149 -12.59 -7.56 5.78
C LEU A 149 -11.51 -8.46 5.18
N ASN A 150 -11.66 -9.77 5.26
CA ASN A 150 -10.61 -10.74 4.92
C ASN A 150 -9.30 -10.51 5.70
N SER A 151 -9.37 -9.80 6.81
CA SER A 151 -8.20 -9.46 7.62
C SER A 151 -8.56 -9.01 9.04
N LEU A 152 -7.59 -9.11 9.95
CA LEU A 152 -7.65 -8.74 11.35
C LEU A 152 -6.37 -8.02 11.76
N VAL A 153 -6.48 -6.98 12.60
CA VAL A 153 -5.34 -6.27 13.15
C VAL A 153 -5.12 -6.65 14.60
N TYR A 154 -3.88 -6.96 14.95
CA TYR A 154 -3.47 -7.34 16.31
C TYR A 154 -2.37 -6.41 16.80
N GLY A 155 -2.50 -5.95 18.03
CA GLY A 155 -1.50 -5.17 18.75
C GLY A 155 -1.24 -5.75 20.15
N LYS A 156 -0.09 -5.41 20.71
CA LYS A 156 0.30 -5.77 22.07
C LYS A 156 0.89 -4.56 22.78
N ASN A 157 0.47 -4.30 24.02
CA ASN A 157 1.00 -3.19 24.80
C ASN A 157 2.51 -3.26 24.94
N GLY A 158 3.20 -2.16 24.65
CA GLY A 158 4.66 -2.06 24.71
C GLY A 158 5.40 -2.67 23.51
N SER A 159 4.68 -3.30 22.57
CA SER A 159 5.25 -3.79 21.31
C SER A 159 5.20 -2.72 20.23
N PRO A 160 6.26 -2.57 19.40
CA PRO A 160 6.22 -1.75 18.20
C PRO A 160 5.53 -2.45 17.02
N LEU A 161 5.25 -3.76 17.13
CA LEU A 161 4.64 -4.56 16.08
C LEU A 161 3.13 -4.40 16.09
N LEU A 162 2.59 -3.87 14.99
CA LEU A 162 1.19 -3.94 14.62
C LEU A 162 1.06 -5.02 13.55
N LEU A 163 0.43 -6.15 13.87
CA LEU A 163 0.28 -7.28 12.95
C LEU A 163 -1.05 -7.21 12.24
N HIS A 164 -1.03 -7.25 10.91
CA HIS A 164 -2.22 -7.33 10.07
C HIS A 164 -2.32 -8.73 9.46
N LEU A 165 -3.16 -9.57 10.03
CA LEU A 165 -3.42 -10.93 9.60
C LEU A 165 -4.44 -10.91 8.46
N HIS A 166 -4.07 -11.42 7.30
CA HIS A 166 -4.92 -11.56 6.12
C HIS A 166 -5.18 -13.02 5.80
N TRP A 167 -6.34 -13.33 5.21
CA TRP A 167 -6.62 -14.63 4.57
C TRP A 167 -7.04 -14.46 3.11
N HIS A 168 -6.96 -13.24 2.59
CA HIS A 168 -7.04 -12.89 1.17
C HIS A 168 -6.24 -11.62 0.90
N LEU A 169 -5.62 -11.50 -0.29
CA LEU A 169 -4.82 -10.32 -0.63
C LEU A 169 -5.65 -9.04 -0.74
N ILE A 170 -6.90 -9.17 -1.16
CA ILE A 170 -7.81 -8.05 -1.38
C ILE A 170 -8.97 -8.15 -0.41
N ASN A 171 -9.26 -7.03 0.21
CA ASN A 171 -10.38 -6.87 1.10
C ASN A 171 -11.71 -6.86 0.31
N ASN A 172 -12.75 -7.52 0.80
CA ASN A 172 -14.10 -7.44 0.22
C ASN A 172 -14.82 -6.13 0.52
N ALA A 173 -14.18 -5.23 1.28
CA ALA A 173 -14.66 -3.87 1.47
C ALA A 173 -14.44 -3.02 0.22
N LEU A 174 -15.25 -1.98 0.07
CA LEU A 174 -15.07 -1.00 -1.01
C LEU A 174 -13.73 -0.26 -0.87
N PRO A 175 -13.13 0.15 -1.99
CA PRO A 175 -13.65 0.12 -3.37
C PRO A 175 -13.14 -1.06 -4.22
N ASN A 176 -12.11 -1.76 -3.77
CA ASN A 176 -11.37 -2.73 -4.58
C ASN A 176 -11.92 -4.17 -4.55
N TYR A 177 -13.07 -4.39 -3.89
CA TYR A 177 -13.72 -5.71 -3.83
C TYR A 177 -13.97 -6.35 -5.22
N ILE A 178 -14.03 -5.52 -6.28
CA ILE A 178 -14.24 -5.99 -7.65
C ILE A 178 -13.13 -6.93 -8.16
N TYR A 179 -11.95 -6.87 -7.52
CA TYR A 179 -10.81 -7.73 -7.86
C TYR A 179 -10.73 -8.98 -6.98
N ALA A 180 -11.38 -9.00 -5.80
CA ALA A 180 -11.23 -10.11 -4.86
C ALA A 180 -11.55 -11.47 -5.48
N GLU A 181 -12.67 -11.57 -6.21
CA GLU A 181 -13.11 -12.81 -6.88
C GLU A 181 -12.20 -13.23 -8.06
N LYS A 182 -11.26 -12.37 -8.48
CA LYS A 182 -10.38 -12.62 -9.63
C LYS A 182 -8.99 -13.12 -9.22
N ILE A 183 -8.63 -12.94 -7.96
CA ILE A 183 -7.35 -13.39 -7.44
C ILE A 183 -7.40 -14.90 -7.17
N ASN A 184 -6.57 -15.64 -7.86
CA ASN A 184 -6.41 -17.08 -7.61
C ASN A 184 -5.48 -17.30 -6.41
N MET A 185 -6.07 -17.41 -5.22
CA MET A 185 -5.31 -17.60 -3.97
C MET A 185 -4.52 -18.91 -3.95
N ASP A 186 -5.03 -19.99 -4.53
CA ASP A 186 -4.32 -21.28 -4.57
C ASP A 186 -3.03 -21.18 -5.40
N LYS A 187 -3.08 -20.46 -6.53
CA LYS A 187 -1.91 -20.17 -7.36
C LYS A 187 -0.86 -19.39 -6.57
N LEU A 188 -1.27 -18.36 -5.84
CA LEU A 188 -0.36 -17.56 -5.01
C LEU A 188 0.34 -18.41 -3.95
N TRP A 189 -0.38 -19.29 -3.28
CA TRP A 189 0.18 -20.21 -2.30
C TRP A 189 1.13 -21.23 -2.91
N LYS A 190 0.78 -21.79 -4.07
CA LYS A 190 1.59 -22.79 -4.79
C LYS A 190 2.93 -22.21 -5.27
N GLU A 191 2.93 -20.96 -5.68
CA GLU A 191 4.10 -20.28 -6.26
C GLU A 191 4.86 -19.40 -5.24
N ALA A 192 4.41 -19.36 -3.97
CA ALA A 192 5.10 -18.67 -2.91
C ALA A 192 6.53 -19.23 -2.74
N ILE A 193 7.48 -18.35 -2.50
CA ILE A 193 8.91 -18.70 -2.40
C ILE A 193 9.41 -18.55 -0.96
N PRO A 194 10.46 -19.29 -0.56
CA PRO A 194 11.06 -19.17 0.76
C PRO A 194 11.57 -17.77 1.04
N LEU A 195 11.34 -17.31 2.27
CA LEU A 195 11.83 -16.05 2.83
C LEU A 195 12.37 -16.29 4.22
N LYS A 196 13.47 -15.63 4.57
CA LYS A 196 13.96 -15.55 5.96
C LYS A 196 13.56 -14.22 6.57
N ILE A 197 12.87 -14.29 7.69
CA ILE A 197 12.65 -13.13 8.57
C ILE A 197 13.56 -13.32 9.77
N ARG A 198 14.68 -12.62 9.80
CA ARG A 198 15.77 -12.90 10.73
C ARG A 198 16.13 -14.40 10.64
N GLU A 199 16.10 -15.13 11.75
CA GLU A 199 16.42 -16.57 11.80
C GLU A 199 15.21 -17.50 11.56
N SER A 200 14.04 -16.95 11.25
CA SER A 200 12.80 -17.72 11.10
C SER A 200 12.44 -17.93 9.65
N ASP A 201 11.94 -19.12 9.34
CA ASP A 201 11.42 -19.45 8.02
C ASP A 201 10.02 -18.87 7.83
N ALA A 202 9.79 -18.34 6.65
CA ALA A 202 8.51 -17.87 6.16
C ALA A 202 8.45 -18.05 4.65
N LEU A 203 7.34 -17.64 4.05
CA LEU A 203 7.18 -17.49 2.61
C LEU A 203 6.98 -16.03 2.24
N CYS A 204 7.26 -15.67 1.01
CA CYS A 204 6.78 -14.45 0.37
C CYS A 204 6.17 -14.76 -0.99
N LEU A 205 5.40 -13.85 -1.53
CA LEU A 205 4.88 -13.98 -2.89
C LEU A 205 6.04 -14.06 -3.89
N ALA A 206 5.87 -14.85 -4.96
CA ALA A 206 6.77 -14.80 -6.10
C ALA A 206 6.91 -13.36 -6.64
N PRO A 207 8.06 -12.98 -7.25
CA PRO A 207 8.32 -11.58 -7.63
C PRO A 207 7.23 -10.94 -8.51
N HIS A 208 6.66 -11.70 -9.46
CA HIS A 208 5.57 -11.24 -10.31
C HIS A 208 4.28 -10.99 -9.50
N HIS A 209 3.93 -11.88 -8.57
CA HIS A 209 2.79 -11.70 -7.67
C HIS A 209 3.01 -10.54 -6.69
N GLN A 210 4.25 -10.35 -6.19
CA GLN A 210 4.58 -9.17 -5.37
C GLN A 210 4.34 -7.87 -6.15
N LEU A 211 4.79 -7.81 -7.42
CA LEU A 211 4.60 -6.64 -8.26
C LEU A 211 3.12 -6.33 -8.50
N LEU A 212 2.30 -7.35 -8.78
CA LEU A 212 0.86 -7.20 -8.96
C LEU A 212 0.16 -6.73 -7.67
N HIS A 213 0.50 -7.37 -6.54
CA HIS A 213 -0.08 -7.00 -5.24
C HIS A 213 0.29 -5.58 -4.80
N LEU A 214 1.56 -5.18 -4.95
CA LEU A 214 1.98 -3.82 -4.62
C LEU A 214 1.36 -2.79 -5.56
N SER A 215 1.16 -3.13 -6.83
CA SER A 215 0.49 -2.26 -7.80
C SER A 215 -0.97 -2.01 -7.43
N GLU A 216 -1.67 -3.05 -6.99
CA GLU A 216 -3.04 -2.94 -6.48
C GLU A 216 -3.08 -2.12 -5.20
N HIS A 217 -2.18 -2.39 -4.27
CA HIS A 217 -2.08 -1.67 -3.00
C HIS A 217 -1.79 -0.17 -3.20
N ALA A 218 -0.84 0.19 -4.05
CA ALA A 218 -0.55 1.57 -4.40
C ALA A 218 -1.76 2.28 -5.05
N MET A 219 -2.47 1.59 -5.95
CA MET A 219 -3.71 2.09 -6.55
C MET A 219 -4.80 2.31 -5.50
N LYS A 220 -5.02 1.35 -4.59
CA LYS A 220 -6.00 1.44 -3.50
C LYS A 220 -5.79 2.70 -2.66
N HIS A 221 -4.53 3.06 -2.42
CA HIS A 221 -4.14 4.29 -1.73
C HIS A 221 -4.02 5.50 -2.66
N SER A 222 -4.44 5.37 -3.94
CA SER A 222 -4.40 6.47 -4.93
C SER A 222 -3.00 7.06 -5.11
N TYR A 223 -1.96 6.26 -4.87
CA TYR A 223 -0.56 6.70 -4.91
C TYR A 223 -0.29 7.92 -4.01
N ASN A 224 -1.01 8.06 -2.90
CA ASN A 224 -0.96 9.22 -2.01
C ASN A 224 0.44 9.48 -1.43
N THR A 225 1.26 8.44 -1.30
CA THR A 225 2.67 8.52 -0.92
C THR A 225 3.55 7.82 -1.95
N LEU A 226 4.73 8.37 -2.22
CA LEU A 226 5.64 7.85 -3.24
C LEU A 226 6.43 6.63 -2.78
N ILE A 227 6.45 6.33 -1.49
CA ILE A 227 7.09 5.09 -1.01
C ILE A 227 6.48 3.84 -1.66
N HIS A 228 5.17 3.82 -1.93
CA HIS A 228 4.53 2.70 -2.62
C HIS A 228 5.02 2.56 -4.07
N VAL A 229 5.29 3.67 -4.75
CA VAL A 229 5.85 3.67 -6.12
C VAL A 229 7.34 3.31 -6.08
N TRP A 230 8.05 3.72 -5.03
CA TRP A 230 9.43 3.34 -4.80
C TRP A 230 9.58 1.85 -4.53
N ASP A 231 8.69 1.23 -3.75
CA ASP A 231 8.65 -0.22 -3.53
C ASP A 231 8.59 -0.99 -4.87
N ILE A 232 7.76 -0.51 -5.80
CA ILE A 232 7.63 -1.07 -7.16
C ILE A 232 8.94 -0.90 -7.95
N HIS A 233 9.55 0.30 -7.88
CA HIS A 233 10.87 0.55 -8.47
C HIS A 233 11.93 -0.42 -7.95
N GLN A 234 11.95 -0.64 -6.64
CA GLN A 234 12.91 -1.55 -6.00
C GLN A 234 12.71 -3.01 -6.43
N ILE A 235 11.48 -3.52 -6.47
CA ILE A 235 11.20 -4.87 -6.95
C ILE A 235 11.68 -5.06 -8.39
N ILE A 236 11.42 -4.11 -9.26
CA ILE A 236 11.81 -4.21 -10.67
C ILE A 236 13.33 -4.19 -10.80
N ASN A 237 14.02 -3.31 -10.08
CA ASN A 237 15.48 -3.23 -10.15
C ASN A 237 16.17 -4.45 -9.52
N HIS A 238 15.67 -4.92 -8.38
CA HIS A 238 16.20 -6.13 -7.73
C HIS A 238 15.91 -7.40 -8.52
N GLY A 239 14.72 -7.48 -9.10
CA GLY A 239 14.24 -8.63 -9.88
C GLY A 239 14.53 -8.54 -11.37
N LYS A 240 15.35 -7.60 -11.84
CA LYS A 240 15.52 -7.28 -13.27
C LYS A 240 15.76 -8.50 -14.18
N GLU A 241 16.48 -9.50 -13.69
CA GLU A 241 16.78 -10.74 -14.41
C GLU A 241 15.80 -11.88 -14.09
N LYS A 242 14.91 -11.71 -13.11
CA LYS A 242 14.00 -12.75 -12.60
C LYS A 242 12.54 -12.48 -12.93
N LEU A 243 12.19 -11.28 -13.43
CA LEU A 243 10.82 -10.93 -13.77
C LEU A 243 10.47 -11.42 -15.18
N ASP A 244 9.56 -12.35 -15.24
CA ASP A 244 8.92 -12.76 -16.49
C ASP A 244 7.79 -11.78 -16.84
N TRP A 245 8.09 -10.85 -17.73
CA TRP A 245 7.14 -9.80 -18.13
C TRP A 245 5.95 -10.33 -18.93
N GLU A 246 6.11 -11.43 -19.65
CA GLU A 246 5.02 -12.08 -20.36
C GLU A 246 4.03 -12.68 -19.37
N MET A 247 4.53 -13.44 -18.41
CA MET A 247 3.72 -13.99 -17.31
C MET A 247 3.04 -12.88 -16.52
N ILE A 248 3.75 -11.79 -16.16
CA ILE A 248 3.18 -10.64 -15.45
C ILE A 248 2.00 -10.05 -16.23
N CYS A 249 2.11 -9.91 -17.54
CA CYS A 249 1.05 -9.37 -18.38
C CYS A 249 -0.17 -10.30 -18.44
N VAL A 250 0.05 -11.60 -18.58
CA VAL A 250 -1.01 -12.62 -18.59
C VAL A 250 -1.76 -12.61 -17.26
N GLU A 251 -1.06 -12.67 -16.15
CA GLU A 251 -1.68 -12.66 -14.80
C GLU A 251 -2.35 -11.33 -14.45
N ALA A 252 -1.78 -10.21 -14.90
CA ALA A 252 -2.43 -8.92 -14.76
C ALA A 252 -3.79 -8.86 -15.48
N GLU A 253 -3.94 -9.61 -16.57
CA GLU A 253 -5.21 -9.74 -17.29
C GLU A 253 -6.17 -10.70 -16.56
N GLU A 254 -5.70 -11.88 -16.15
CA GLU A 254 -6.46 -12.87 -15.39
C GLU A 254 -7.01 -12.29 -14.08
N PHE A 255 -6.17 -11.60 -13.32
CA PHE A 255 -6.53 -10.96 -12.05
C PHE A 255 -7.22 -9.60 -12.22
N GLN A 256 -7.40 -9.15 -13.47
CA GLN A 256 -7.94 -7.82 -13.81
C GLN A 256 -7.14 -6.65 -13.22
N LEU A 257 -5.86 -6.83 -12.98
CA LEU A 257 -4.96 -5.83 -12.41
C LEU A 257 -4.15 -5.04 -13.45
N LYS A 258 -4.51 -5.12 -14.76
CA LYS A 258 -3.81 -4.36 -15.83
C LYS A 258 -3.75 -2.86 -15.55
N GLY A 259 -4.85 -2.28 -15.08
CA GLY A 259 -4.90 -0.85 -14.77
C GLY A 259 -4.00 -0.47 -13.59
N PRO A 260 -4.14 -1.10 -12.42
CA PRO A 260 -3.21 -0.90 -11.31
C PRO A 260 -1.74 -1.07 -11.71
N LEU A 261 -1.40 -2.13 -12.45
CA LEU A 261 -0.04 -2.36 -12.94
C LEU A 261 0.42 -1.25 -13.89
N PHE A 262 -0.41 -0.85 -14.87
CA PHE A 262 -0.08 0.22 -15.81
C PHE A 262 0.28 1.53 -15.10
N TYR A 263 -0.59 2.00 -14.20
CA TYR A 263 -0.34 3.27 -13.51
C TYR A 263 0.86 3.20 -12.57
N SER A 264 1.08 2.06 -11.94
CA SER A 264 2.24 1.82 -11.07
C SER A 264 3.55 1.86 -11.86
N LEU A 265 3.63 1.15 -12.98
CA LEU A 265 4.80 1.15 -13.85
C LEU A 265 5.03 2.51 -14.51
N TRP A 266 3.96 3.18 -14.93
CA TRP A 266 4.04 4.52 -15.50
C TRP A 266 4.60 5.52 -14.49
N LEU A 267 4.07 5.56 -13.26
CA LEU A 267 4.56 6.46 -12.20
C LEU A 267 5.99 6.12 -11.78
N SER A 268 6.32 4.84 -11.67
CA SER A 268 7.66 4.38 -11.32
C SER A 268 8.70 4.79 -12.38
N LYS A 269 8.34 4.71 -13.65
CA LYS A 269 9.16 5.19 -14.76
C LYS A 269 9.30 6.71 -14.75
N GLU A 270 8.20 7.43 -14.57
CA GLU A 270 8.14 8.90 -14.60
C GLU A 270 8.92 9.53 -13.44
N TYR A 271 8.83 8.95 -12.23
CA TYR A 271 9.45 9.54 -11.03
C TYR A 271 10.85 9.02 -10.76
N PHE A 272 11.09 7.73 -10.99
CA PHE A 272 12.33 7.08 -10.59
C PHE A 272 13.16 6.52 -11.75
N GLY A 273 12.69 6.72 -12.99
CA GLY A 273 13.41 6.24 -14.18
C GLY A 273 13.45 4.69 -14.27
N THR A 274 12.46 4.01 -13.68
CA THR A 274 12.41 2.54 -13.68
C THR A 274 12.48 1.99 -15.10
N SER A 275 13.38 1.05 -15.33
CA SER A 275 13.54 0.37 -16.61
C SER A 275 12.42 -0.65 -16.79
N VAL A 276 11.40 -0.28 -17.57
CA VAL A 276 10.31 -1.18 -17.98
C VAL A 276 10.56 -1.56 -19.44
N PRO A 277 10.47 -2.84 -19.83
CA PRO A 277 10.70 -3.26 -21.21
C PRO A 277 9.81 -2.53 -22.22
N GLN A 278 10.34 -2.34 -23.41
CA GLN A 278 9.60 -1.69 -24.50
C GLN A 278 8.34 -2.50 -24.83
N GLY A 279 7.22 -1.81 -25.04
CA GLY A 279 5.93 -2.44 -25.37
C GLY A 279 5.07 -2.82 -24.16
N ILE A 280 5.64 -3.08 -22.99
CA ILE A 280 4.84 -3.46 -21.78
C ILE A 280 3.85 -2.36 -21.40
N LEU A 281 4.27 -1.10 -21.32
CA LEU A 281 3.37 0.01 -21.01
C LEU A 281 2.31 0.23 -22.10
N GLU A 282 2.63 -0.07 -23.36
CA GLU A 282 1.66 0.00 -24.45
C GLU A 282 0.63 -1.11 -24.36
N PHE A 283 1.06 -2.34 -24.08
CA PHE A 283 0.18 -3.50 -23.89
C PHE A 283 -0.79 -3.30 -22.71
N LEU A 284 -0.27 -2.79 -21.58
CA LEU A 284 -1.06 -2.56 -20.37
C LEU A 284 -1.96 -1.31 -20.46
N ARG A 285 -1.68 -0.39 -21.40
CA ARG A 285 -2.38 0.88 -21.50
C ARG A 285 -3.89 0.66 -21.70
N PRO A 286 -4.74 1.28 -20.86
CA PRO A 286 -6.18 1.21 -21.04
C PRO A 286 -6.58 1.80 -22.41
N ARG A 287 -7.17 0.97 -23.28
CA ARG A 287 -7.59 1.38 -24.64
C ARG A 287 -8.80 2.30 -24.60
N HIS A 288 -9.74 2.03 -23.70
CA HIS A 288 -10.96 2.82 -23.52
C HIS A 288 -11.05 3.30 -22.08
N LYS A 289 -10.84 4.58 -21.86
CA LYS A 289 -10.94 5.19 -20.54
C LYS A 289 -12.35 5.73 -20.32
N GLY A 290 -13.04 5.23 -19.31
CA GLY A 290 -14.25 5.84 -18.79
C GLY A 290 -13.98 7.26 -18.25
N VAL A 291 -15.04 8.07 -18.06
CA VAL A 291 -14.92 9.45 -17.57
C VAL A 291 -14.15 9.52 -16.25
N GLY A 292 -14.46 8.65 -15.29
CA GLY A 292 -13.77 8.62 -14.01
C GLY A 292 -12.27 8.31 -14.12
N GLU A 293 -11.89 7.38 -14.99
CA GLU A 293 -10.47 7.08 -15.23
C GLU A 293 -9.75 8.24 -15.96
N LYS A 294 -10.43 8.95 -16.86
CA LYS A 294 -9.85 10.16 -17.51
C LYS A 294 -9.53 11.22 -16.45
N ILE A 295 -10.47 11.46 -15.52
CA ILE A 295 -10.26 12.41 -14.41
C ILE A 295 -9.13 11.92 -13.51
N PHE A 296 -9.15 10.65 -13.08
CA PHE A 296 -8.12 10.04 -12.26
C PHE A 296 -6.72 10.21 -12.88
N SER A 297 -6.57 9.78 -14.14
CA SER A 297 -5.28 9.87 -14.84
C SER A 297 -4.83 11.31 -15.09
N GLY A 298 -5.77 12.23 -15.33
CA GLY A 298 -5.49 13.66 -15.47
C GLY A 298 -4.96 14.28 -14.19
N LEU A 299 -5.54 13.92 -13.04
CA LEU A 299 -5.08 14.39 -11.74
C LEU A 299 -3.70 13.81 -11.36
N LEU A 300 -3.47 12.52 -11.63
CA LEU A 300 -2.16 11.90 -11.42
C LEU A 300 -1.05 12.60 -12.24
N ARG A 301 -1.31 12.93 -13.52
CA ARG A 301 -0.36 13.67 -14.36
C ARG A 301 -0.03 15.06 -13.82
N GLN A 302 -0.97 15.70 -13.11
CA GLN A 302 -0.76 16.97 -12.43
C GLN A 302 -0.04 16.82 -11.08
N GLY A 303 0.35 15.59 -10.68
CA GLY A 303 0.92 15.29 -9.39
C GLY A 303 -0.08 15.35 -8.21
N LYS A 304 -1.38 15.41 -8.52
CA LYS A 304 -2.45 15.45 -7.51
C LYS A 304 -2.82 14.03 -7.11
N ARG A 305 -2.19 13.54 -6.04
CA ARG A 305 -2.37 12.21 -5.47
C ARG A 305 -3.12 12.34 -4.15
N ARG A 306 -4.44 12.26 -4.19
CA ARG A 306 -5.32 12.41 -3.02
C ARG A 306 -5.91 11.06 -2.64
N GLU A 307 -6.05 10.79 -1.36
CA GLU A 307 -6.80 9.63 -0.87
C GLU A 307 -8.15 9.49 -1.57
N LYS A 308 -8.56 8.25 -1.81
CA LYS A 308 -9.86 7.91 -2.43
C LYS A 308 -10.04 8.35 -3.89
N LEU A 309 -9.03 8.94 -4.53
CA LEU A 309 -9.07 9.26 -5.96
C LEU A 309 -9.24 7.99 -6.82
N CYS A 310 -8.72 6.86 -6.35
CA CYS A 310 -8.89 5.54 -6.96
C CYS A 310 -10.36 5.11 -7.15
N TRP A 311 -11.30 5.66 -6.39
CA TRP A 311 -12.73 5.37 -6.56
C TRP A 311 -13.25 5.74 -7.95
N LEU A 312 -12.72 6.80 -8.55
CA LEU A 312 -13.04 7.20 -9.92
C LEU A 312 -12.56 6.15 -10.93
N PHE A 313 -11.38 5.58 -10.67
CA PHE A 313 -10.83 4.50 -11.46
C PHE A 313 -11.69 3.23 -11.33
N TYR A 314 -11.93 2.75 -10.10
CA TYR A 314 -12.72 1.54 -9.86
C TYR A 314 -14.13 1.65 -10.43
N PHE A 315 -14.80 2.79 -10.21
CA PHE A 315 -16.14 3.03 -10.79
C PHE A 315 -16.16 2.94 -12.32
N SER A 316 -15.08 3.39 -12.97
CA SER A 316 -14.96 3.33 -14.45
C SER A 316 -14.84 1.91 -14.97
N HIS A 317 -14.28 0.99 -14.17
CA HIS A 317 -14.04 -0.40 -14.55
C HIS A 317 -15.22 -1.35 -14.24
N ILE A 318 -16.25 -0.85 -13.60
CA ILE A 318 -17.48 -1.63 -13.39
C ILE A 318 -18.24 -1.71 -14.72
N SER A 319 -18.47 -2.94 -15.19
CA SER A 319 -18.95 -3.23 -16.55
C SER A 319 -20.41 -2.86 -16.81
N THR A 320 -21.31 -2.98 -15.80
CA THR A 320 -22.73 -2.79 -16.00
C THR A 320 -23.30 -1.62 -15.19
N VAL A 321 -24.34 -0.97 -15.72
CA VAL A 321 -25.04 0.13 -15.02
C VAL A 321 -25.58 -0.33 -13.68
N GLN A 322 -26.14 -1.54 -13.60
CA GLN A 322 -26.68 -2.10 -12.37
C GLN A 322 -25.59 -2.26 -11.30
N LYS A 323 -24.40 -2.79 -11.68
CA LYS A 323 -23.26 -2.89 -10.78
C LYS A 323 -22.73 -1.52 -10.36
N LYS A 324 -22.75 -0.51 -11.26
CA LYS A 324 -22.39 0.88 -10.93
C LYS A 324 -23.36 1.48 -9.91
N ILE A 325 -24.66 1.28 -10.09
CA ILE A 325 -25.67 1.73 -9.12
C ILE A 325 -25.43 1.03 -7.76
N LYS A 326 -25.22 -0.29 -7.76
CA LYS A 326 -24.90 -1.04 -6.54
C LYS A 326 -23.63 -0.53 -5.87
N PHE A 327 -22.58 -0.20 -6.63
CA PHE A 327 -21.33 0.38 -6.11
C PHE A 327 -21.59 1.72 -5.44
N VAL A 328 -22.30 2.64 -6.10
CA VAL A 328 -22.65 3.96 -5.55
C VAL A 328 -23.51 3.79 -4.30
N PHE A 329 -24.51 2.93 -4.38
CA PHE A 329 -25.40 2.65 -3.24
C PHE A 329 -24.64 2.09 -2.04
N ARG A 330 -23.80 1.07 -2.23
CA ARG A 330 -22.95 0.51 -1.15
C ARG A 330 -21.93 1.51 -0.61
N THR A 331 -21.51 2.47 -1.44
CA THR A 331 -20.59 3.54 -1.02
C THR A 331 -21.29 4.58 -0.14
N LEU A 332 -22.51 4.97 -0.50
CA LEU A 332 -23.29 5.97 0.24
C LEU A 332 -24.00 5.35 1.45
N PHE A 333 -24.51 4.15 1.28
CA PHE A 333 -25.28 3.39 2.26
C PHE A 333 -24.62 2.01 2.47
N PRO A 334 -23.48 1.97 3.20
CA PRO A 334 -22.87 0.68 3.50
C PRO A 334 -23.84 -0.19 4.35
N PRO A 335 -23.68 -1.52 4.33
CA PRO A 335 -24.45 -2.41 5.19
C PRO A 335 -24.40 -1.96 6.65
N ARG A 336 -25.45 -2.23 7.41
CA ARG A 336 -25.57 -1.81 8.83
C ARG A 336 -24.38 -2.28 9.66
N ASP A 337 -23.91 -3.50 9.39
CA ASP A 337 -22.76 -4.12 10.04
C ASP A 337 -21.45 -3.32 9.77
N VAL A 338 -21.30 -2.77 8.56
CA VAL A 338 -20.19 -1.88 8.19
C VAL A 338 -20.26 -0.54 8.90
N LEU A 339 -21.47 -0.02 9.09
CA LEU A 339 -21.68 1.28 9.76
C LEU A 339 -21.41 1.22 11.25
N SER A 340 -21.82 0.14 11.92
CA SER A 340 -21.58 -0.06 13.36
C SER A 340 -20.11 -0.14 13.71
N HIS A 341 -19.25 -0.51 12.75
CA HIS A 341 -17.80 -0.63 12.93
C HIS A 341 -17.00 0.61 12.49
N MET A 342 -17.60 1.48 11.69
CA MET A 342 -16.94 2.69 11.21
C MET A 342 -17.13 3.91 12.11
N GLU A 343 -18.15 3.88 12.93
CA GLU A 343 -18.48 4.92 13.91
C GLU A 343 -18.92 4.16 15.17
N ASP A 344 -18.40 4.46 16.35
CA ASP A 344 -18.79 3.88 17.65
C ASP A 344 -20.28 4.18 17.92
N ILE A 345 -21.19 3.43 17.29
CA ILE A 345 -22.63 3.67 17.32
C ILE A 345 -23.23 2.76 18.38
N GLU A 346 -23.62 3.34 19.50
CA GLU A 346 -24.47 2.68 20.47
C GLU A 346 -25.88 2.38 19.89
N ASN A 347 -26.46 1.27 20.32
CA ASN A 347 -27.60 0.58 19.71
C ASN A 347 -28.96 1.34 19.60
N GLY A 348 -29.03 2.64 19.81
CA GLY A 348 -30.28 3.43 19.90
C GLY A 348 -30.59 4.40 18.74
N GLU A 349 -29.60 4.90 17.99
CA GLU A 349 -29.80 6.04 17.06
C GLU A 349 -29.71 5.69 15.56
N LYS A 350 -30.04 4.49 15.17
CA LYS A 350 -29.61 3.83 13.92
C LYS A 350 -30.10 4.46 12.60
N SER A 351 -31.27 5.06 12.52
CA SER A 351 -31.84 5.52 11.24
C SER A 351 -31.36 6.91 10.81
N PHE A 352 -31.28 7.84 11.74
CA PHE A 352 -30.85 9.23 11.48
C PHE A 352 -29.35 9.31 11.14
N LEU A 353 -28.56 8.43 11.74
CA LEU A 353 -27.12 8.37 11.56
C LEU A 353 -26.72 7.87 10.17
N ILE A 354 -27.46 6.92 9.57
CA ILE A 354 -27.23 6.44 8.20
C ILE A 354 -27.32 7.61 7.20
N TRP A 355 -28.28 8.49 7.34
CA TRP A 355 -28.42 9.68 6.50
C TRP A 355 -27.31 10.69 6.72
N LYS A 356 -26.88 10.91 7.97
CA LYS A 356 -25.73 11.80 8.28
C LYS A 356 -24.44 11.26 7.64
N VAL A 357 -24.19 9.97 7.75
CA VAL A 357 -23.02 9.32 7.13
C VAL A 357 -23.09 9.40 5.60
N ALA A 358 -24.26 9.11 5.00
CA ALA A 358 -24.44 9.24 3.56
C ALA A 358 -24.21 10.66 3.06
N LEU A 359 -24.76 11.67 3.76
CA LEU A 359 -24.56 13.10 3.45
C LEU A 359 -23.09 13.51 3.61
N ARG A 360 -22.40 13.08 4.67
CA ARG A 360 -20.97 13.34 4.88
C ARG A 360 -20.14 12.73 3.75
N ARG A 361 -20.43 11.49 3.35
CA ARG A 361 -19.77 10.80 2.23
C ARG A 361 -20.05 11.47 0.90
N LEU A 362 -21.29 11.89 0.65
CA LEU A 362 -21.66 12.62 -0.56
C LEU A 362 -20.93 13.98 -0.64
N ARG A 363 -20.91 14.75 0.47
CA ARG A 363 -20.14 15.99 0.56
C ARG A 363 -18.65 15.76 0.32
N LYS A 364 -18.08 14.68 0.87
CA LYS A 364 -16.69 14.31 0.68
C LYS A 364 -16.41 13.91 -0.77
N ALA A 365 -17.32 13.19 -1.42
CA ALA A 365 -17.23 12.83 -2.85
C ALA A 365 -17.32 14.09 -3.75
N LEU A 366 -18.24 15.02 -3.44
CA LEU A 366 -18.37 16.29 -4.16
C LEU A 366 -17.14 17.21 -3.96
N ARG A 367 -16.54 17.23 -2.76
CA ARG A 367 -15.28 17.95 -2.50
C ARG A 367 -14.08 17.36 -3.28
N LEU A 368 -14.07 16.07 -3.57
CA LEU A 368 -13.05 15.45 -4.42
C LEU A 368 -13.16 15.91 -5.89
N LEU A 369 -14.35 16.25 -6.34
CA LEU A 369 -14.64 16.73 -7.70
C LEU A 369 -14.55 18.26 -7.81
N GLY A 370 -14.67 19.01 -6.71
CA GLY A 370 -14.68 20.46 -6.66
C GLY A 370 -13.32 21.08 -6.30
N LYS A 371 -13.05 22.27 -6.82
CA LYS A 371 -11.91 23.14 -6.46
C LYS A 371 -12.18 23.80 -5.11
N ALA A 372 -11.96 23.15 -3.99
CA ALA A 372 -11.96 23.83 -2.68
C ALA A 372 -10.62 23.58 -1.95
N PRO A 373 -10.00 24.61 -1.35
CA PRO A 373 -8.80 24.46 -0.54
C PRO A 373 -9.11 23.65 0.72
N GLN A 374 -8.09 22.93 1.20
CA GLN A 374 -8.16 22.23 2.48
C GLN A 374 -8.22 23.24 3.63
N GLU A 375 -9.32 23.29 4.35
CA GLU A 375 -9.30 23.57 5.79
C GLU A 375 -9.05 22.25 6.50
N TYR A 376 -7.99 22.19 7.28
CA TYR A 376 -7.73 21.15 8.25
C TYR A 376 -8.76 21.30 9.35
N ASP A 377 -9.70 20.39 9.46
CA ASP A 377 -10.51 20.23 10.68
C ASP A 377 -9.70 19.31 11.60
N ASP A 378 -9.36 19.83 12.79
CA ASP A 378 -8.77 19.16 13.94
C ASP A 378 -9.65 18.00 14.47
#